data_a39aa22f38e22422a17db59294c4674f
#
_entry.id   a39aa22f38e22422a17db59294c4674f
#
_cell.length_a   1.000
_cell.length_b   1.000
_cell.length_c   1.000
_cell.angle_alpha   90.00
_cell.angle_beta   90.00
_cell.angle_gamma   90.00
#
_symmetry.space_group_name_H-M   'P 1'
#
loop_
_entity.id
_entity.type
_entity.pdbx_description
1 polymer ?
#
loop_
_entity_poly.entity_id
_entity_poly.type
_entity_poly.pdbx_seq_one_letter_code
_entity_poly.pdbx_strand_id
1 'polypeptide(L)'
;MNALKKTCLLLCSMALFPALPVTAAGDRPNILVIWGDDVGWSNISAYNQGLMGYETPNIDRLAKEGAMFTHYYGQQTCTAGRSAFILGEHPFRTGLLTVGFPGSPHGIPDWSPTIADLLQDKGYVTGQFGKNHLGDLDRHLPTSHGFDQFFGNLYHLNAEEEPETYNYPKEPEFRQK
;
A
#
# COMPACT_ATOMS: atom_id res chain seq x y z
N MET A 1 23.89 68.18 -20.88
CA MET A 1 24.48 67.31 -19.89
C MET A 1 23.61 66.03 -19.89
N ASN A 2 24.09 64.99 -20.53
CA ASN A 2 23.31 63.79 -20.90
C ASN A 2 23.50 62.73 -19.86
N ALA A 3 22.38 62.32 -19.26
CA ALA A 3 22.30 61.12 -18.41
C ALA A 3 21.99 59.87 -19.25
N LEU A 4 22.97 59.00 -19.41
CA LEU A 4 22.85 57.73 -20.12
C LEU A 4 22.02 56.77 -19.30
N LYS A 5 20.83 56.42 -19.77
CA LYS A 5 20.03 55.32 -19.21
C LYS A 5 20.62 54.00 -19.69
N LYS A 6 21.22 53.23 -18.76
CA LYS A 6 21.63 51.86 -18.99
C LYS A 6 20.42 50.94 -18.79
N THR A 7 19.86 50.50 -19.89
CA THR A 7 18.82 49.45 -19.90
C THR A 7 19.51 48.10 -19.80
N CYS A 8 19.37 47.44 -18.65
CA CYS A 8 19.85 46.07 -18.42
C CYS A 8 18.82 45.10 -19.01
N LEU A 9 19.12 44.51 -20.16
CA LEU A 9 18.31 43.44 -20.75
C LEU A 9 18.69 42.12 -20.07
N LEU A 10 17.84 41.63 -19.16
CA LEU A 10 17.95 40.29 -18.62
C LEU A 10 17.43 39.30 -19.69
N LEU A 11 18.32 38.65 -20.39
CA LEU A 11 18.02 37.50 -21.23
C LEU A 11 17.72 36.30 -20.29
N CYS A 12 16.44 36.03 -20.09
CA CYS A 12 15.98 34.81 -19.46
C CYS A 12 16.11 33.69 -20.49
N SER A 13 17.23 32.97 -20.49
CA SER A 13 17.41 31.76 -21.28
C SER A 13 16.58 30.64 -20.65
N MET A 14 15.34 30.48 -21.13
CA MET A 14 14.56 29.27 -20.87
C MET A 14 15.29 28.09 -21.55
N ALA A 15 16.03 27.33 -20.78
CA ALA A 15 16.53 26.04 -21.22
C ALA A 15 15.32 25.14 -21.52
N LEU A 16 14.99 24.98 -22.80
CA LEU A 16 14.09 23.92 -23.24
C LEU A 16 14.81 22.57 -22.93
N PHE A 17 14.50 21.99 -21.81
CA PHE A 17 14.80 20.56 -21.62
C PHE A 17 13.92 19.78 -22.62
N PRO A 18 14.53 19.02 -23.55
CA PRO A 18 13.75 18.13 -24.37
C PRO A 18 13.05 17.15 -23.41
N ALA A 19 11.72 17.15 -23.43
CA ALA A 19 10.95 16.10 -22.79
C ALA A 19 11.35 14.78 -23.48
N LEU A 20 12.16 13.98 -22.80
CA LEU A 20 12.43 12.63 -23.26
C LEU A 20 11.08 11.93 -23.37
N PRO A 21 10.76 11.31 -24.51
CA PRO A 21 9.55 10.52 -24.59
C PRO A 21 9.64 9.45 -23.51
N VAL A 22 8.71 9.45 -22.57
CA VAL A 22 8.47 8.31 -21.70
C VAL A 22 7.96 7.23 -22.63
N THR A 23 8.87 6.41 -23.15
CA THR A 23 8.48 5.18 -23.84
C THR A 23 7.76 4.35 -22.78
N ALA A 24 6.48 4.06 -23.02
CA ALA A 24 5.77 3.07 -22.25
C ALA A 24 6.68 1.82 -22.21
N ALA A 25 7.13 1.47 -21.00
CA ALA A 25 7.94 0.27 -20.82
C ALA A 25 7.14 -0.89 -21.39
N GLY A 26 7.68 -1.55 -22.42
CA GLY A 26 7.13 -2.64 -23.21
C GLY A 26 5.87 -3.34 -22.70
N ASP A 27 5.41 -4.40 -23.30
CA ASP A 27 4.15 -5.14 -23.09
C ASP A 27 3.68 -5.45 -21.64
N ARG A 28 4.26 -4.83 -20.62
CA ARG A 28 3.96 -5.02 -19.20
C ARG A 28 3.22 -3.81 -18.64
N PRO A 29 1.95 -3.96 -18.25
CA PRO A 29 1.19 -2.87 -17.63
C PRO A 29 1.71 -2.56 -16.22
N ASN A 30 1.62 -1.29 -15.81
CA ASN A 30 1.75 -0.94 -14.40
C ASN A 30 0.56 -1.50 -13.62
N ILE A 31 0.82 -2.01 -12.42
CA ILE A 31 -0.19 -2.61 -11.56
C ILE A 31 -0.31 -1.76 -10.30
N LEU A 32 -1.48 -1.17 -10.10
CA LEU A 32 -1.82 -0.44 -8.88
C LEU A 32 -2.91 -1.19 -8.14
N VAL A 33 -2.62 -1.58 -6.90
CA VAL A 33 -3.60 -2.17 -5.97
C VAL A 33 -3.92 -1.17 -4.88
N ILE A 34 -5.21 -0.88 -4.70
CA ILE A 34 -5.70 -0.03 -3.62
C ILE A 34 -6.51 -0.91 -2.68
N TRP A 35 -6.05 -1.03 -1.45
CA TRP A 35 -6.64 -1.89 -0.44
C TRP A 35 -7.43 -1.06 0.58
N GLY A 36 -8.73 -1.29 0.68
CA GLY A 36 -9.55 -0.72 1.74
C GLY A 36 -9.41 -1.54 3.03
N ASP A 37 -9.25 -0.86 4.16
CA ASP A 37 -9.20 -1.47 5.49
C ASP A 37 -10.54 -1.23 6.18
N ASP A 38 -11.27 -2.30 6.50
CA ASP A 38 -12.62 -2.26 7.07
C ASP A 38 -13.66 -1.49 6.22
N VAL A 39 -13.44 -1.39 4.92
CA VAL A 39 -14.39 -0.81 3.98
C VAL A 39 -15.39 -1.90 3.56
N GLY A 40 -16.62 -1.77 4.03
CA GLY A 40 -17.67 -2.71 3.71
C GLY A 40 -18.29 -2.45 2.33
N TRP A 41 -19.03 -3.42 1.83
CA TRP A 41 -19.80 -3.33 0.58
C TRP A 41 -20.64 -2.05 0.51
N SER A 42 -21.38 -1.75 1.59
CA SER A 42 -22.25 -0.57 1.63
C SER A 42 -21.49 0.76 1.68
N ASN A 43 -20.17 0.76 1.86
CA ASN A 43 -19.38 1.97 1.87
C ASN A 43 -18.96 2.45 0.47
N ILE A 44 -19.26 1.67 -0.57
CA ILE A 44 -18.90 1.99 -1.95
C ILE A 44 -20.19 2.18 -2.75
N SER A 45 -20.40 3.37 -3.29
CA SER A 45 -21.68 3.72 -3.96
C SER A 45 -21.93 2.93 -5.25
N ALA A 46 -20.89 2.45 -5.93
CA ALA A 46 -21.05 1.53 -7.07
C ALA A 46 -21.82 0.26 -6.69
N TYR A 47 -21.67 -0.23 -5.44
CA TYR A 47 -22.39 -1.41 -4.95
C TYR A 47 -23.75 -1.07 -4.31
N ASN A 48 -23.83 0.01 -3.55
CA ASN A 48 -25.04 0.36 -2.78
C ASN A 48 -25.96 1.35 -3.49
N GLN A 49 -25.53 1.92 -4.62
CA GLN A 49 -26.28 2.89 -5.42
C GLN A 49 -26.77 4.12 -4.62
N GLY A 50 -25.94 4.60 -3.70
CA GLY A 50 -26.22 5.79 -2.89
C GLY A 50 -27.04 5.53 -1.62
N LEU A 51 -27.30 4.29 -1.23
CA LEU A 51 -28.06 3.93 -0.03
C LEU A 51 -27.50 4.57 1.25
N MET A 52 -26.19 4.76 1.34
CA MET A 52 -25.52 5.33 2.52
C MET A 52 -25.55 6.87 2.57
N GLY A 53 -26.16 7.54 1.59
CA GLY A 53 -26.30 8.99 1.54
C GLY A 53 -25.02 9.75 1.18
N TYR A 54 -23.98 9.08 0.74
CA TYR A 54 -22.77 9.63 0.14
C TYR A 54 -22.36 8.83 -1.10
N GLU A 55 -21.43 9.38 -1.86
CA GLU A 55 -20.97 8.79 -3.11
C GLU A 55 -19.44 8.61 -3.10
N THR A 56 -18.97 7.61 -3.85
CA THR A 56 -17.56 7.32 -4.10
C THR A 56 -17.24 7.48 -5.60
N PRO A 57 -17.33 8.71 -6.16
CA PRO A 57 -17.40 8.92 -7.60
C PRO A 57 -16.19 8.42 -8.37
N ASN A 58 -15.01 8.45 -7.78
CA ASN A 58 -13.80 7.94 -8.43
C ASN A 58 -13.76 6.42 -8.48
N ILE A 59 -14.24 5.74 -7.42
CA ILE A 59 -14.34 4.28 -7.39
C ILE A 59 -15.48 3.82 -8.33
N ASP A 60 -16.59 4.54 -8.32
CA ASP A 60 -17.74 4.29 -9.22
C ASP A 60 -17.33 4.42 -10.69
N ARG A 61 -16.45 5.37 -11.00
CA ARG A 61 -15.89 5.49 -12.34
C ARG A 61 -15.07 4.27 -12.73
N LEU A 62 -14.21 3.76 -11.83
CA LEU A 62 -13.46 2.52 -12.08
C LEU A 62 -14.41 1.33 -12.34
N ALA A 63 -15.48 1.22 -11.56
CA ALA A 63 -16.48 0.17 -11.76
C ALA A 63 -17.20 0.29 -13.11
N LYS A 64 -17.47 1.53 -13.56
CA LYS A 64 -18.16 1.82 -14.82
C LYS A 64 -17.27 1.60 -16.05
N GLU A 65 -15.98 1.97 -15.96
CA GLU A 65 -15.03 1.93 -17.07
C GLU A 65 -14.28 0.60 -17.16
N GLY A 66 -14.26 -0.17 -16.06
CA GLY A 66 -13.57 -1.44 -15.95
C GLY A 66 -14.51 -2.61 -15.64
N ALA A 67 -14.19 -3.37 -14.62
CA ALA A 67 -14.98 -4.51 -14.17
C ALA A 67 -15.33 -4.40 -12.69
N MET A 68 -16.53 -4.81 -12.33
CA MET A 68 -17.02 -4.88 -10.97
C MET A 68 -17.36 -6.33 -10.61
N PHE A 69 -16.76 -6.84 -9.54
CA PHE A 69 -17.07 -8.17 -9.05
C PHE A 69 -18.21 -8.10 -8.03
N THR A 70 -19.28 -8.80 -8.27
CA THR A 70 -20.44 -8.87 -7.37
C THR A 70 -20.33 -9.92 -6.29
N HIS A 71 -19.42 -10.87 -6.45
CA HIS A 71 -19.16 -11.98 -5.51
C HIS A 71 -17.66 -12.11 -5.27
N TYR A 72 -17.11 -11.16 -4.54
CA TYR A 72 -15.72 -11.16 -4.10
C TYR A 72 -15.68 -10.84 -2.61
N TYR A 73 -15.40 -11.85 -1.81
CA TYR A 73 -15.53 -11.77 -0.37
C TYR A 73 -14.17 -11.57 0.30
N GLY A 74 -14.15 -10.72 1.33
CA GLY A 74 -12.99 -10.53 2.19
C GLY A 74 -12.81 -11.66 3.20
N GLN A 75 -11.74 -11.57 3.95
CA GLN A 75 -11.49 -12.44 5.10
C GLN A 75 -11.95 -11.73 6.39
N GLN A 76 -11.98 -12.49 7.49
CA GLN A 76 -12.55 -12.05 8.76
C GLN A 76 -11.72 -11.01 9.53
N THR A 77 -10.45 -10.81 9.19
CA THR A 77 -9.55 -9.86 9.87
C THR A 77 -8.62 -9.19 8.87
N CYS A 78 -8.02 -8.05 9.29
CA CYS A 78 -7.05 -7.34 8.45
C CYS A 78 -5.85 -8.23 8.08
N THR A 79 -5.25 -8.94 9.02
CA THR A 79 -4.13 -9.85 8.75
C THR A 79 -4.53 -10.96 7.79
N ALA A 80 -5.69 -11.60 8.00
CA ALA A 80 -6.17 -12.67 7.14
C ALA A 80 -6.42 -12.19 5.70
N GLY A 81 -7.07 -11.05 5.54
CA GLY A 81 -7.34 -10.48 4.22
C GLY A 81 -6.07 -10.05 3.48
N ARG A 82 -5.15 -9.39 4.19
CA ARG A 82 -3.88 -8.92 3.62
C ARG A 82 -2.98 -10.08 3.23
N SER A 83 -2.85 -11.10 4.08
CA SER A 83 -2.08 -12.30 3.75
C SER A 83 -2.70 -13.07 2.58
N ALA A 84 -4.02 -13.24 2.56
CA ALA A 84 -4.69 -13.92 1.46
C ALA A 84 -4.42 -13.27 0.10
N PHE A 85 -4.41 -11.93 0.05
CA PHE A 85 -4.10 -11.20 -1.18
C PHE A 85 -2.61 -11.28 -1.54
N ILE A 86 -1.73 -10.95 -0.59
CA ILE A 86 -0.29 -10.85 -0.84
C ILE A 86 0.33 -12.21 -1.18
N LEU A 87 -0.12 -13.28 -0.51
CA LEU A 87 0.39 -14.65 -0.70
C LEU A 87 -0.41 -15.45 -1.74
N GLY A 88 -1.62 -15.00 -2.11
CA GLY A 88 -2.50 -15.77 -2.96
C GLY A 88 -2.99 -17.07 -2.31
N GLU A 89 -2.90 -17.19 -0.98
CA GLU A 89 -3.23 -18.39 -0.22
C GLU A 89 -4.30 -18.13 0.82
N HIS A 90 -5.15 -19.13 1.03
CA HIS A 90 -6.18 -19.03 2.07
C HIS A 90 -5.53 -19.01 3.48
N PRO A 91 -5.99 -18.14 4.41
CA PRO A 91 -5.39 -17.99 5.74
C PRO A 91 -5.30 -19.27 6.59
N PHE A 92 -6.15 -20.25 6.36
CA PHE A 92 -6.03 -21.57 7.01
C PHE A 92 -4.74 -22.30 6.62
N ARG A 93 -4.22 -22.02 5.42
CA ARG A 93 -2.96 -22.64 4.98
C ARG A 93 -1.74 -21.94 5.60
N THR A 94 -1.79 -20.63 5.68
CA THR A 94 -0.68 -19.83 6.22
C THR A 94 -0.69 -19.71 7.74
N GLY A 95 -1.82 -20.01 8.39
CA GLY A 95 -2.03 -19.78 9.82
C GLY A 95 -2.34 -18.33 10.21
N LEU A 96 -2.36 -17.40 9.25
CA LEU A 96 -2.61 -15.97 9.49
C LEU A 96 -4.10 -15.65 9.60
N LEU A 97 -4.77 -16.27 10.57
CA LEU A 97 -6.21 -16.18 10.77
C LEU A 97 -6.65 -14.99 11.60
N THR A 98 -5.78 -14.50 12.48
CA THR A 98 -6.06 -13.41 13.41
C THR A 98 -4.99 -12.34 13.33
N VAL A 99 -5.28 -11.19 13.92
CA VAL A 99 -4.29 -10.11 14.02
C VAL A 99 -3.13 -10.50 14.93
N GLY A 100 -1.92 -10.13 14.53
CA GLY A 100 -0.75 -10.16 15.41
C GLY A 100 -0.62 -8.86 16.20
N PHE A 101 0.30 -8.86 17.16
CA PHE A 101 0.67 -7.69 17.94
C PHE A 101 2.16 -7.40 17.75
N PRO A 102 2.62 -6.18 18.03
CA PRO A 102 4.03 -5.83 17.96
C PRO A 102 4.92 -6.84 18.69
N GLY A 103 6.00 -7.25 18.03
CA GLY A 103 6.96 -8.25 18.54
C GLY A 103 6.48 -9.69 18.52
N SER A 104 5.28 -9.95 18.05
CA SER A 104 4.76 -11.32 17.94
C SER A 104 5.58 -12.15 16.94
N PRO A 105 5.85 -13.44 17.24
CA PRO A 105 6.40 -14.35 16.24
C PRO A 105 5.41 -14.69 15.13
N HIS A 106 4.14 -14.28 15.28
CA HIS A 106 3.07 -14.50 14.32
C HIS A 106 3.14 -13.46 13.20
N GLY A 107 3.52 -13.88 12.02
CA GLY A 107 3.66 -13.03 10.84
C GLY A 107 3.76 -13.83 9.55
N ILE A 108 4.07 -13.15 8.48
CA ILE A 108 4.19 -13.75 7.15
C ILE A 108 5.23 -14.89 7.17
N PRO A 109 4.90 -16.08 6.62
CA PRO A 109 5.83 -17.21 6.63
C PRO A 109 6.88 -17.09 5.51
N ASP A 110 8.13 -17.40 5.83
CA ASP A 110 9.26 -17.32 4.89
C ASP A 110 9.13 -18.28 3.69
N TRP A 111 8.33 -19.34 3.82
CA TRP A 111 8.17 -20.36 2.78
C TRP A 111 7.15 -20.00 1.69
N SER A 112 6.32 -19.00 1.90
CA SER A 112 5.28 -18.61 0.95
C SER A 112 5.71 -17.37 0.16
N PRO A 113 5.87 -17.49 -1.17
CA PRO A 113 6.22 -16.34 -1.99
C PRO A 113 5.07 -15.33 -2.02
N THR A 114 5.42 -14.07 -2.02
CA THR A 114 4.46 -12.97 -2.19
C THR A 114 4.22 -12.66 -3.66
N ILE A 115 3.16 -11.90 -3.93
CA ILE A 115 2.95 -11.33 -5.26
C ILE A 115 4.13 -10.44 -5.70
N ALA A 116 4.81 -9.78 -4.74
CA ALA A 116 5.98 -8.96 -5.02
C ALA A 116 7.17 -9.82 -5.49
N ASP A 117 7.47 -10.91 -4.78
CA ASP A 117 8.52 -11.87 -5.22
C ASP A 117 8.29 -12.34 -6.65
N LEU A 118 7.05 -12.76 -6.95
CA LEU A 118 6.69 -13.26 -8.27
C LEU A 118 6.76 -12.19 -9.38
N LEU A 119 6.48 -10.93 -9.03
CA LEU A 119 6.55 -9.81 -9.98
C LEU A 119 7.98 -9.33 -10.21
N GLN A 120 8.85 -9.39 -9.21
CA GLN A 120 10.28 -9.10 -9.37
C GLN A 120 10.91 -10.02 -10.42
N ASP A 121 10.59 -11.31 -10.41
CA ASP A 121 11.04 -12.27 -11.43
C ASP A 121 10.60 -11.90 -12.85
N LYS A 122 9.57 -11.07 -12.97
CA LYS A 122 9.09 -10.51 -14.23
C LYS A 122 9.69 -9.13 -14.55
N GLY A 123 10.60 -8.64 -13.70
CA GLY A 123 11.26 -7.35 -13.86
C GLY A 123 10.39 -6.15 -13.47
N TYR A 124 9.43 -6.33 -12.59
CA TYR A 124 8.73 -5.21 -11.96
C TYR A 124 9.54 -4.65 -10.81
N VAL A 125 9.43 -3.35 -10.59
CA VAL A 125 9.81 -2.70 -9.34
C VAL A 125 8.56 -2.65 -8.47
N THR A 126 8.70 -3.04 -7.21
CA THR A 126 7.58 -3.28 -6.30
C THR A 126 7.61 -2.32 -5.12
N GLY A 127 6.45 -1.86 -4.68
CA GLY A 127 6.34 -0.99 -3.51
C GLY A 127 5.05 -1.26 -2.74
N GLN A 128 5.13 -1.21 -1.42
CA GLN A 128 3.99 -1.28 -0.53
C GLN A 128 3.93 -0.02 0.32
N PHE A 129 2.76 0.62 0.37
CA PHE A 129 2.55 1.88 1.07
C PHE A 129 1.31 1.77 1.96
N GLY A 130 1.45 2.15 3.23
CA GLY A 130 0.38 2.08 4.23
C GLY A 130 0.53 0.89 5.17
N LYS A 131 -0.57 0.41 5.73
CA LYS A 131 -0.60 -0.67 6.71
C LYS A 131 -0.20 -2.02 6.12
N ASN A 132 0.77 -2.71 6.74
CA ASN A 132 1.17 -4.08 6.39
C ASN A 132 0.37 -5.15 7.16
N HIS A 133 0.43 -5.15 8.47
CA HIS A 133 -0.22 -6.06 9.43
C HIS A 133 0.10 -7.56 9.24
N LEU A 134 1.32 -7.87 8.82
CA LEU A 134 1.80 -9.24 8.62
C LEU A 134 3.04 -9.57 9.46
N GLY A 135 3.21 -8.84 10.58
CA GLY A 135 4.33 -8.98 11.51
C GLY A 135 5.34 -7.84 11.38
N ASP A 136 6.18 -7.69 12.43
CA ASP A 136 7.18 -6.62 12.56
C ASP A 136 8.60 -7.11 12.85
N LEU A 137 8.81 -8.41 12.96
CA LEU A 137 10.17 -8.94 13.04
C LEU A 137 10.86 -8.77 11.67
N ASP A 138 12.19 -8.67 11.67
CA ASP A 138 12.98 -8.45 10.44
C ASP A 138 12.62 -9.40 9.31
N ARG A 139 12.34 -10.68 9.64
CA ARG A 139 11.89 -11.68 8.68
C ARG A 139 10.48 -11.48 8.15
N HIS A 140 9.67 -10.61 8.80
CA HIS A 140 8.30 -10.33 8.39
C HIS A 140 8.15 -9.02 7.61
N LEU A 141 9.23 -8.25 7.48
CA LEU A 141 9.17 -6.96 6.80
C LEU A 141 8.82 -7.13 5.32
N PRO A 142 8.02 -6.23 4.74
CA PRO A 142 7.71 -6.28 3.31
C PRO A 142 8.97 -6.34 2.44
N THR A 143 10.03 -5.64 2.83
CA THR A 143 11.31 -5.64 2.11
C THR A 143 12.08 -6.96 2.20
N SER A 144 11.73 -7.83 3.14
CA SER A 144 12.23 -9.21 3.21
C SER A 144 11.37 -10.18 2.36
N HIS A 145 10.29 -9.69 1.78
CA HIS A 145 9.29 -10.45 1.01
C HIS A 145 9.00 -9.82 -0.36
N GLY A 146 10.05 -9.45 -1.08
CA GLY A 146 9.97 -9.06 -2.48
C GLY A 146 9.52 -7.62 -2.76
N PHE A 147 9.24 -6.80 -1.74
CA PHE A 147 8.97 -5.38 -1.96
C PHE A 147 10.28 -4.59 -1.96
N ASP A 148 10.57 -3.88 -3.05
CA ASP A 148 11.74 -3.00 -3.15
C ASP A 148 11.63 -1.79 -2.22
N GLN A 149 10.40 -1.35 -1.95
CA GLN A 149 10.13 -0.21 -1.09
C GLN A 149 8.95 -0.48 -0.16
N PHE A 150 9.09 -0.02 1.08
CA PHE A 150 8.00 0.01 2.05
C PHE A 150 7.97 1.37 2.75
N PHE A 151 6.78 1.96 2.86
CA PHE A 151 6.55 3.13 3.67
C PHE A 151 5.14 3.06 4.28
N GLY A 152 5.08 2.92 5.60
CA GLY A 152 3.80 2.79 6.31
C GLY A 152 3.98 2.18 7.69
N ASN A 153 2.88 1.66 8.23
CA ASN A 153 2.82 1.06 9.54
C ASN A 153 2.81 -0.46 9.45
N LEU A 154 3.58 -1.12 10.31
CA LEU A 154 3.64 -2.59 10.34
C LEU A 154 2.38 -3.20 10.97
N TYR A 155 1.67 -2.43 11.80
CA TYR A 155 0.38 -2.79 12.37
C TYR A 155 -0.68 -1.70 12.11
N HIS A 156 -1.80 -1.70 12.84
CA HIS A 156 -2.73 -0.57 12.87
C HIS A 156 -2.19 0.53 13.78
N LEU A 157 -2.61 1.77 13.54
CA LEU A 157 -2.09 2.95 14.24
C LEU A 157 -2.14 2.82 15.76
N ASN A 158 -3.25 2.36 16.31
CA ASN A 158 -3.41 2.23 17.76
C ASN A 158 -2.36 1.29 18.41
N ALA A 159 -1.94 0.24 17.72
CA ALA A 159 -0.93 -0.68 18.25
C ALA A 159 0.48 -0.07 18.26
N GLU A 160 0.74 0.89 17.38
CA GLU A 160 2.05 1.53 17.24
C GLU A 160 2.16 2.82 18.07
N GLU A 161 1.04 3.53 18.26
CA GLU A 161 1.02 4.87 18.85
C GLU A 161 0.56 4.91 20.32
N GLU A 162 0.22 3.76 20.90
CA GLU A 162 -0.27 3.68 22.27
C GLU A 162 0.62 2.81 23.20
N PRO A 163 1.95 3.10 23.29
CA PRO A 163 2.85 2.33 24.15
C PRO A 163 2.53 2.45 25.65
N GLU A 164 1.68 3.39 26.01
CA GLU A 164 1.24 3.66 27.39
C GLU A 164 0.01 2.86 27.78
N THR A 165 -0.67 2.23 26.81
CA THR A 165 -1.85 1.42 27.11
C THR A 165 -1.50 0.20 27.94
N TYR A 166 -2.44 -0.23 28.76
CA TYR A 166 -2.26 -1.40 29.64
C TYR A 166 -1.87 -2.68 28.87
N ASN A 167 -2.38 -2.82 27.67
CA ASN A 167 -2.20 -4.01 26.82
C ASN A 167 -0.93 -3.97 25.95
N TYR A 168 -0.20 -2.85 25.93
CA TYR A 168 1.04 -2.77 25.16
C TYR A 168 2.14 -3.62 25.83
N PRO A 169 2.96 -4.34 25.06
CA PRO A 169 4.04 -5.13 25.62
C PRO A 169 4.96 -4.30 26.51
N LYS A 170 5.29 -4.82 27.68
CA LYS A 170 6.07 -4.10 28.71
C LYS A 170 7.55 -4.44 28.70
N GLU A 171 7.93 -5.42 27.92
CA GLU A 171 9.31 -5.89 27.77
C GLU A 171 10.17 -4.77 27.18
N PRO A 172 11.41 -4.57 27.70
CA PRO A 172 12.28 -3.46 27.28
C PRO A 172 12.58 -3.43 25.77
N GLU A 173 12.63 -4.57 25.12
CA GLU A 173 12.89 -4.73 23.69
C GLU A 173 11.82 -4.08 22.79
N PHE A 174 10.57 -3.94 23.28
CA PHE A 174 9.48 -3.27 22.57
C PHE A 174 9.45 -1.76 22.77
N ARG A 175 10.12 -1.26 23.81
CA ARG A 175 10.11 0.16 24.17
C ARG A 175 11.30 0.95 23.63
N GLN A 176 12.23 0.31 22.96
CA GLN A 176 13.46 0.91 22.44
C GLN A 176 13.47 1.10 20.92
N LYS A 177 12.34 0.83 20.23
CA LYS A 177 12.22 1.02 18.78
C LYS A 177 11.64 2.38 18.43
#